data_2c8d6f00697865baba42c20c3c5fa0c6
#
_entry.id   2c8d6f00697865baba42c20c3c5fa0c6
#
_cell.length_a   1.000
_cell.length_b   1.000
_cell.length_c   1.000
_cell.angle_alpha   90.00
_cell.angle_beta   90.00
_cell.angle_gamma   90.00
#
_symmetry.space_group_name_H-M   'P 1'
#
loop_
_entity.id
_entity.type
_entity.pdbx_description
1 polymer ?
#
loop_
_entity_poly.entity_id
_entity_poly.type
_entity_poly.pdbx_seq_one_letter_code
_entity_poly.pdbx_strand_id
1 'polypeptide(L)'
;MKVAVLAYDGVFDSGLAAVHDVLDTANAMRDMLDRPPPAWDVTTIGAKRRVRTGAGHVVATEPLRHVADAELLVVPALAERRPDELIAYVSGPGSEPGRRTVARACAAGTPIASACTGTFLLAEAGVLDGHRATTSWWLAPVFRARYPDVELDQTRMVVGSAGVTTAGAAFGHVDLALSIVRHRSPALAELVARYLVVDERPSQSAYTIASALAGHDPTVAAFESWVRARLAEPISLPAAAHDLGVSERTLQRAVRRTLGTSPVRFVQDLRVEQAAHLLRTTGLSLESIARKVGYEHPGTLRELLRDRTGKPVASLRG
;
A
#
# COMPACT_ATOMS: atom_id res chain seq x y z
N MET A 1 18.34 -14.59 12.99
CA MET A 1 18.21 -13.88 11.71
C MET A 1 18.59 -12.44 11.91
N LYS A 2 19.63 -11.95 11.24
CA LYS A 2 20.07 -10.55 11.33
C LYS A 2 19.24 -9.67 10.40
N VAL A 3 18.58 -8.65 10.94
CA VAL A 3 17.71 -7.73 10.19
C VAL A 3 18.29 -6.32 10.30
N ALA A 4 18.63 -5.73 9.16
CA ALA A 4 19.01 -4.33 9.08
C ALA A 4 17.79 -3.48 8.72
N VAL A 5 17.44 -2.49 9.52
CA VAL A 5 16.37 -1.54 9.26
C VAL A 5 16.98 -0.21 8.87
N LEU A 6 16.77 0.23 7.62
CA LEU A 6 17.34 1.47 7.08
C LEU A 6 16.58 2.67 7.61
N ALA A 7 17.24 3.52 8.39
CA ALA A 7 16.70 4.79 8.83
C ALA A 7 17.41 5.97 8.14
N TYR A 8 16.64 6.99 7.80
CA TYR A 8 17.08 8.22 7.14
C TYR A 8 16.25 9.41 7.67
N ASP A 9 16.76 10.63 7.46
CA ASP A 9 16.00 11.80 7.87
C ASP A 9 14.63 11.83 7.20
N GLY A 10 13.59 12.05 8.00
CA GLY A 10 12.21 11.99 7.56
C GLY A 10 11.59 10.58 7.53
N VAL A 11 12.28 9.56 8.07
CA VAL A 11 11.68 8.21 8.19
C VAL A 11 10.36 8.27 8.97
N PHE A 12 9.36 7.51 8.53
CA PHE A 12 8.04 7.46 9.16
C PHE A 12 8.10 6.75 10.51
N ASP A 13 7.78 7.46 11.58
CA ASP A 13 7.93 7.02 12.97
C ASP A 13 7.21 5.70 13.25
N SER A 14 5.90 5.67 12.98
CA SER A 14 5.10 4.45 13.21
C SER A 14 5.55 3.29 12.34
N GLY A 15 6.09 3.56 11.15
CA GLY A 15 6.60 2.52 10.26
C GLY A 15 7.90 1.89 10.78
N LEU A 16 8.82 2.72 11.28
CA LEU A 16 10.04 2.26 11.90
C LEU A 16 9.74 1.47 13.17
N ALA A 17 8.93 2.04 14.07
CA ALA A 17 8.55 1.42 15.34
C ALA A 17 7.82 0.09 15.12
N ALA A 18 6.84 0.03 14.20
CA ALA A 18 6.06 -1.18 13.95
C ALA A 18 6.92 -2.38 13.52
N VAL A 19 7.98 -2.15 12.75
CA VAL A 19 8.91 -3.24 12.37
C VAL A 19 9.64 -3.77 13.61
N HIS A 20 10.16 -2.88 14.46
CA HIS A 20 10.81 -3.27 15.69
C HIS A 20 9.84 -3.98 16.64
N ASP A 21 8.69 -3.37 16.94
CA ASP A 21 7.71 -3.88 17.90
C ASP A 21 7.19 -5.27 17.53
N VAL A 22 6.91 -5.50 16.25
CA VAL A 22 6.44 -6.82 15.78
C VAL A 22 7.54 -7.88 15.89
N LEU A 23 8.79 -7.56 15.51
CA LEU A 23 9.91 -8.53 15.57
C LEU A 23 10.35 -8.77 17.03
N ASP A 24 10.31 -7.77 17.89
CA ASP A 24 10.59 -7.92 19.32
C ASP A 24 9.50 -8.73 20.01
N THR A 25 8.22 -8.49 19.66
CA THR A 25 7.10 -9.33 20.14
C THR A 25 7.28 -10.78 19.69
N ALA A 26 7.68 -11.00 18.44
CA ALA A 26 7.95 -12.34 17.93
C ALA A 26 9.10 -13.01 18.71
N ASN A 27 10.15 -12.28 19.05
CA ASN A 27 11.23 -12.77 19.89
C ASN A 27 10.76 -13.17 21.29
N ALA A 28 9.92 -12.34 21.93
CA ALA A 28 9.38 -12.61 23.25
C ALA A 28 8.45 -13.82 23.29
N MET A 29 7.79 -14.12 22.18
CA MET A 29 6.77 -15.20 22.11
C MET A 29 7.28 -16.53 21.51
N ARG A 30 8.50 -16.56 20.91
CA ARG A 30 9.01 -17.77 20.26
C ARG A 30 9.02 -18.99 21.16
N ASP A 31 9.35 -18.82 22.44
CA ASP A 31 9.48 -19.92 23.41
C ASP A 31 8.12 -20.53 23.82
N MET A 32 7.01 -19.93 23.35
CA MET A 32 5.66 -20.53 23.47
C MET A 32 5.40 -21.62 22.42
N LEU A 33 6.30 -21.81 21.46
CA LEU A 33 6.21 -22.85 20.43
C LEU A 33 7.07 -24.04 20.79
N ASP A 34 6.63 -25.26 20.45
CA ASP A 34 7.40 -26.50 20.61
C ASP A 34 8.71 -26.47 19.84
N ARG A 35 8.75 -25.76 18.71
CA ARG A 35 9.92 -25.60 17.85
C ARG A 35 10.10 -24.12 17.52
N PRO A 36 10.75 -23.34 18.40
CA PRO A 36 10.95 -21.93 18.19
C PRO A 36 11.88 -21.66 16.98
N PRO A 37 11.51 -20.72 16.08
CA PRO A 37 12.44 -20.28 15.03
C PRO A 37 13.61 -19.50 15.65
N PRO A 38 14.74 -19.31 14.92
CA PRO A 38 15.82 -18.45 15.36
C PRO A 38 15.32 -17.03 15.65
N ALA A 39 15.90 -16.38 16.70
CA ALA A 39 15.56 -15.01 17.06
C ALA A 39 15.91 -14.01 15.94
N TRP A 40 15.18 -12.91 15.89
CA TRP A 40 15.48 -11.74 15.06
C TRP A 40 16.42 -10.81 15.83
N ASP A 41 17.60 -10.55 15.28
CA ASP A 41 18.57 -9.56 15.76
C ASP A 41 18.41 -8.31 14.88
N VAL A 42 17.73 -7.30 15.40
CA VAL A 42 17.28 -6.13 14.62
C VAL A 42 18.20 -4.94 14.90
N THR A 43 18.87 -4.46 13.86
CA THR A 43 19.75 -3.30 13.94
C THR A 43 19.26 -2.17 13.04
N THR A 44 19.06 -0.98 13.61
CA THR A 44 18.77 0.23 12.81
C THR A 44 20.07 0.79 12.26
N ILE A 45 20.15 0.90 10.91
CA ILE A 45 21.32 1.40 10.19
C ILE A 45 21.03 2.73 9.50
N GLY A 46 22.03 3.59 9.35
CA GLY A 46 21.86 4.89 8.70
C GLY A 46 23.16 5.51 8.21
N ALA A 47 23.05 6.52 7.34
CA ALA A 47 24.18 7.28 6.82
C ALA A 47 24.80 8.23 7.87
N LYS A 48 24.05 8.58 8.91
CA LYS A 48 24.45 9.42 10.03
C LYS A 48 24.32 8.60 11.31
N ARG A 49 25.05 8.94 12.37
CA ARG A 49 24.92 8.30 13.70
C ARG A 49 23.56 8.54 14.35
N ARG A 50 22.86 9.58 13.94
CA ARG A 50 21.51 9.94 14.39
C ARG A 50 20.74 10.48 13.21
N VAL A 51 19.50 10.07 13.06
CA VAL A 51 18.54 10.57 12.07
C VAL A 51 17.35 11.19 12.80
N ARG A 52 16.75 12.21 12.18
CA ARG A 52 15.51 12.81 12.67
C ARG A 52 14.34 12.21 11.90
N THR A 53 13.38 11.65 12.61
CA THR A 53 12.15 11.08 12.00
C THR A 53 11.22 12.20 11.49
N GLY A 54 10.15 11.79 10.78
CA GLY A 54 9.15 12.72 10.28
C GLY A 54 8.39 13.49 11.36
N ALA A 55 8.18 12.89 12.55
CA ALA A 55 7.59 13.56 13.70
C ALA A 55 8.61 14.35 14.54
N GLY A 56 9.90 14.28 14.17
CA GLY A 56 10.96 15.04 14.84
C GLY A 56 11.71 14.28 15.93
N HIS A 57 11.40 13.01 16.19
CA HIS A 57 12.16 12.18 17.10
C HIS A 57 13.59 11.95 16.57
N VAL A 58 14.51 11.64 17.46
CA VAL A 58 15.90 11.33 17.12
C VAL A 58 16.15 9.85 17.37
N VAL A 59 16.56 9.15 16.33
CA VAL A 59 16.88 7.72 16.36
C VAL A 59 18.37 7.53 16.18
N ALA A 60 19.00 6.75 17.06
CA ALA A 60 20.38 6.31 16.90
C ALA A 60 20.48 5.24 15.81
N THR A 61 21.57 5.27 15.04
CA THR A 61 21.78 4.34 13.94
C THR A 61 23.21 3.82 13.94
N GLU A 62 23.37 2.57 13.56
CA GLU A 62 24.66 1.98 13.22
C GLU A 62 25.04 2.31 11.77
N PRO A 63 26.31 2.24 11.39
CA PRO A 63 26.76 2.55 10.05
C PRO A 63 26.14 1.64 8.97
N LEU A 64 25.88 2.19 7.77
CA LEU A 64 25.30 1.47 6.63
C LEU A 64 26.08 0.20 6.23
N ARG A 65 27.38 0.09 6.55
CA ARG A 65 28.17 -1.12 6.24
C ARG A 65 27.60 -2.39 6.91
N HIS A 66 26.85 -2.26 8.02
CA HIS A 66 26.23 -3.41 8.69
C HIS A 66 25.18 -4.13 7.83
N VAL A 67 24.75 -3.54 6.71
CA VAL A 67 23.91 -4.24 5.73
C VAL A 67 24.60 -5.48 5.14
N ALA A 68 25.92 -5.51 5.10
CA ALA A 68 26.68 -6.64 4.56
C ALA A 68 26.52 -7.94 5.39
N ASP A 69 26.23 -7.81 6.67
CA ASP A 69 26.02 -8.94 7.59
C ASP A 69 24.53 -9.29 7.73
N ALA A 70 23.63 -8.54 7.11
CA ALA A 70 22.21 -8.71 7.26
C ALA A 70 21.67 -9.85 6.37
N GLU A 71 20.77 -10.63 6.93
CA GLU A 71 19.99 -11.65 6.21
C GLU A 71 18.67 -11.09 5.65
N LEU A 72 18.31 -9.85 6.04
CA LEU A 72 17.18 -9.09 5.53
C LEU A 72 17.45 -7.60 5.67
N LEU A 73 17.20 -6.83 4.63
CA LEU A 73 17.14 -5.36 4.69
C LEU A 73 15.68 -4.91 4.70
N VAL A 74 15.29 -4.13 5.72
CA VAL A 74 13.97 -3.49 5.77
C VAL A 74 14.13 -1.99 5.49
N VAL A 75 13.32 -1.47 4.57
CA VAL A 75 13.29 -0.05 4.17
C VAL A 75 11.92 0.52 4.54
N PRO A 76 11.79 1.18 5.72
CA PRO A 76 10.54 1.81 6.12
C PRO A 76 10.15 2.98 5.22
N ALA A 77 8.94 3.49 5.42
CA ALA A 77 8.43 4.64 4.68
C ALA A 77 9.15 5.95 5.05
N LEU A 78 9.14 6.88 4.11
CA LEU A 78 9.37 8.31 4.33
C LEU A 78 8.05 8.96 4.78
N ALA A 79 8.09 9.87 5.75
CA ALA A 79 6.91 10.56 6.26
C ALA A 79 6.39 11.68 5.33
N GLU A 80 6.80 11.68 4.07
CA GLU A 80 6.34 12.65 3.08
C GLU A 80 5.01 12.20 2.46
N ARG A 81 4.04 13.10 2.40
CA ARG A 81 2.70 12.87 1.87
C ARG A 81 2.47 13.52 0.51
N ARG A 82 3.27 14.54 0.16
CA ARG A 82 3.17 15.24 -1.12
C ARG A 82 3.99 14.50 -2.17
N PRO A 83 3.36 14.06 -3.26
CA PRO A 83 4.04 13.27 -4.28
C PRO A 83 5.28 13.93 -4.85
N ASP A 84 5.23 15.22 -5.14
CA ASP A 84 6.34 15.95 -5.74
C ASP A 84 7.57 16.01 -4.81
N GLU A 85 7.34 16.22 -3.52
CA GLU A 85 8.41 16.25 -2.53
C GLU A 85 8.97 14.84 -2.26
N LEU A 86 8.10 13.83 -2.25
CA LEU A 86 8.54 12.44 -2.18
C LEU A 86 9.48 12.11 -3.35
N ILE A 87 9.09 12.45 -4.58
CA ILE A 87 9.91 12.22 -5.76
C ILE A 87 11.22 13.00 -5.67
N ALA A 88 11.17 14.29 -5.30
CA ALA A 88 12.37 15.11 -5.14
C ALA A 88 13.32 14.52 -4.10
N TYR A 89 12.79 13.99 -2.99
CA TYR A 89 13.60 13.33 -1.97
C TYR A 89 14.26 12.06 -2.49
N VAL A 90 13.46 11.09 -3.04
CA VAL A 90 14.01 9.78 -3.42
C VAL A 90 14.98 9.86 -4.59
N SER A 91 14.85 10.86 -5.48
CA SER A 91 15.81 11.11 -6.57
C SER A 91 16.98 12.01 -6.17
N GLY A 92 16.85 12.73 -5.06
CA GLY A 92 17.82 13.72 -4.61
C GLY A 92 19.08 13.13 -3.97
N PRO A 93 20.08 13.98 -3.70
CA PRO A 93 21.36 13.55 -3.12
C PRO A 93 21.23 13.04 -1.66
N GLY A 94 20.20 13.49 -0.93
CA GLY A 94 19.98 13.06 0.47
C GLY A 94 19.65 11.57 0.60
N SER A 95 18.99 10.99 -0.38
CA SER A 95 18.63 9.56 -0.41
C SER A 95 19.68 8.66 -1.07
N GLU A 96 20.68 9.24 -1.72
CA GLU A 96 21.73 8.51 -2.46
C GLU A 96 22.44 7.42 -1.62
N PRO A 97 22.84 7.65 -0.34
CA PRO A 97 23.41 6.60 0.48
C PRO A 97 22.44 5.43 0.71
N GLY A 98 21.14 5.72 0.89
CA GLY A 98 20.09 4.72 1.03
C GLY A 98 19.91 3.90 -0.25
N ARG A 99 19.76 4.57 -1.40
CA ARG A 99 19.64 3.89 -2.72
C ARG A 99 20.83 2.96 -2.98
N ARG A 100 22.06 3.43 -2.75
CA ARG A 100 23.26 2.58 -2.90
C ARG A 100 23.25 1.38 -1.95
N THR A 101 22.75 1.55 -0.72
CA THR A 101 22.63 0.46 0.24
C THR A 101 21.64 -0.59 -0.25
N VAL A 102 20.47 -0.16 -0.74
CA VAL A 102 19.46 -1.02 -1.34
C VAL A 102 20.02 -1.78 -2.55
N ALA A 103 20.66 -1.06 -3.49
CA ALA A 103 21.24 -1.70 -4.67
C ALA A 103 22.34 -2.72 -4.33
N ARG A 104 23.18 -2.44 -3.33
CA ARG A 104 24.21 -3.39 -2.85
C ARG A 104 23.59 -4.63 -2.21
N ALA A 105 22.57 -4.46 -1.36
CA ALA A 105 21.86 -5.58 -0.74
C ALA A 105 21.23 -6.48 -1.82
N CYS A 106 20.56 -5.89 -2.81
CA CYS A 106 20.00 -6.62 -3.94
C CYS A 106 21.08 -7.39 -4.72
N ALA A 107 22.18 -6.73 -5.07
CA ALA A 107 23.30 -7.35 -5.81
C ALA A 107 23.96 -8.49 -5.00
N ALA A 108 23.95 -8.42 -3.67
CA ALA A 108 24.43 -9.48 -2.78
C ALA A 108 23.41 -10.62 -2.60
N GLY A 109 22.21 -10.51 -3.17
CA GLY A 109 21.15 -11.50 -2.97
C GLY A 109 20.48 -11.43 -1.60
N THR A 110 20.71 -10.36 -0.82
CA THR A 110 20.04 -10.13 0.47
C THR A 110 18.57 -9.82 0.20
N PRO A 111 17.62 -10.54 0.80
CA PRO A 111 16.20 -10.22 0.73
C PRO A 111 15.91 -8.79 1.20
N ILE A 112 14.99 -8.12 0.54
CA ILE A 112 14.62 -6.73 0.86
C ILE A 112 13.12 -6.66 1.15
N ALA A 113 12.76 -5.94 2.20
CA ALA A 113 11.37 -5.67 2.55
C ALA A 113 11.14 -4.16 2.65
N SER A 114 10.01 -3.66 2.15
CA SER A 114 9.68 -2.23 2.21
C SER A 114 8.18 -2.01 2.35
N ALA A 115 7.79 -0.84 2.85
CA ALA A 115 6.38 -0.49 2.91
C ALA A 115 6.13 0.97 2.51
N CYS A 116 4.91 1.20 1.98
CA CYS A 116 4.39 2.54 1.70
C CYS A 116 5.32 3.33 0.76
N THR A 117 5.74 4.54 1.16
CA THR A 117 6.65 5.40 0.40
C THR A 117 8.09 4.84 0.31
N GLY A 118 8.48 3.90 1.17
CA GLY A 118 9.77 3.22 1.07
C GLY A 118 9.93 2.43 -0.25
N THR A 119 8.83 1.96 -0.84
CA THR A 119 8.83 1.31 -2.16
C THR A 119 9.34 2.24 -3.27
N PHE A 120 9.14 3.56 -3.15
CA PHE A 120 9.72 4.53 -4.08
C PHE A 120 11.25 4.56 -4.03
N LEU A 121 11.83 4.41 -2.84
CA LEU A 121 13.29 4.32 -2.71
C LEU A 121 13.85 3.07 -3.39
N LEU A 122 13.12 1.94 -3.29
CA LEU A 122 13.47 0.70 -3.97
C LEU A 122 13.39 0.85 -5.50
N ALA A 123 12.31 1.45 -5.99
CA ALA A 123 12.14 1.69 -7.43
C ALA A 123 13.20 2.65 -7.97
N GLU A 124 13.53 3.73 -7.25
CA GLU A 124 14.57 4.68 -7.63
C GLU A 124 15.99 4.06 -7.59
N ALA A 125 16.17 3.00 -6.78
CA ALA A 125 17.40 2.19 -6.78
C ALA A 125 17.45 1.15 -7.92
N GLY A 126 16.40 1.03 -8.75
CA GLY A 126 16.31 0.11 -9.89
C GLY A 126 16.09 -1.36 -9.53
N VAL A 127 15.76 -1.66 -8.25
CA VAL A 127 15.64 -3.06 -7.78
C VAL A 127 14.23 -3.66 -7.98
N LEU A 128 13.29 -2.88 -8.53
CA LEU A 128 11.93 -3.32 -8.80
C LEU A 128 11.61 -3.47 -10.29
N ASP A 129 12.52 -3.09 -11.19
CA ASP A 129 12.29 -3.13 -12.64
C ASP A 129 12.02 -4.57 -13.11
N GLY A 130 10.91 -4.76 -13.83
CA GLY A 130 10.41 -6.08 -14.26
C GLY A 130 9.79 -6.94 -13.17
N HIS A 131 9.63 -6.42 -11.95
CA HIS A 131 9.09 -7.17 -10.82
C HIS A 131 7.74 -6.64 -10.35
N ARG A 132 6.99 -7.53 -9.68
CA ARG A 132 5.73 -7.14 -9.02
C ARG A 132 6.03 -6.45 -7.70
N ALA A 133 5.31 -5.34 -7.44
CA ALA A 133 5.40 -4.60 -6.18
C ALA A 133 4.05 -4.00 -5.80
N THR A 134 3.92 -3.55 -4.55
CA THR A 134 2.83 -2.70 -4.11
C THR A 134 3.37 -1.47 -3.39
N THR A 135 2.60 -0.42 -3.34
CA THR A 135 2.83 0.79 -2.54
C THR A 135 1.50 1.29 -2.00
N SER A 136 1.48 2.43 -1.35
CA SER A 136 0.24 3.04 -0.88
C SER A 136 -0.70 3.35 -2.04
N TRP A 137 -1.95 2.95 -1.92
CA TRP A 137 -2.95 3.10 -2.98
C TRP A 137 -3.07 4.55 -3.49
N TRP A 138 -2.97 5.56 -2.62
CA TRP A 138 -3.09 6.97 -3.03
C TRP A 138 -1.88 7.50 -3.81
N LEU A 139 -0.75 6.82 -3.75
CA LEU A 139 0.46 7.13 -4.52
C LEU A 139 0.61 6.27 -5.78
N ALA A 140 -0.27 5.28 -5.97
CA ALA A 140 -0.20 4.36 -7.09
C ALA A 140 -0.18 5.05 -8.48
N PRO A 141 -0.97 6.12 -8.72
CA PRO A 141 -0.89 6.85 -9.99
C PRO A 141 0.48 7.45 -10.25
N VAL A 142 1.06 8.10 -9.25
CA VAL A 142 2.38 8.74 -9.34
C VAL A 142 3.48 7.70 -9.49
N PHE A 143 3.41 6.62 -8.71
CA PHE A 143 4.37 5.51 -8.81
C PHE A 143 4.36 4.90 -10.21
N ARG A 144 3.19 4.58 -10.74
CA ARG A 144 3.04 3.97 -12.07
C ARG A 144 3.52 4.88 -13.20
N ALA A 145 3.29 6.19 -13.07
CA ALA A 145 3.76 7.16 -14.06
C ALA A 145 5.29 7.29 -14.09
N ARG A 146 5.93 7.19 -12.92
CA ARG A 146 7.38 7.37 -12.79
C ARG A 146 8.16 6.08 -13.03
N TYR A 147 7.63 4.93 -12.63
CA TYR A 147 8.30 3.62 -12.72
C TYR A 147 7.48 2.66 -13.57
N PRO A 148 7.39 2.88 -14.89
CA PRO A 148 6.52 2.11 -15.79
C PRO A 148 6.98 0.66 -15.95
N ASP A 149 8.24 0.34 -15.64
CA ASP A 149 8.80 -1.00 -15.73
C ASP A 149 8.47 -1.87 -14.50
N VAL A 150 7.85 -1.30 -13.45
CA VAL A 150 7.40 -2.04 -12.27
C VAL A 150 5.95 -2.49 -12.45
N GLU A 151 5.68 -3.78 -12.26
CA GLU A 151 4.32 -4.32 -12.26
C GLU A 151 3.62 -4.00 -10.92
N LEU A 152 2.95 -2.84 -10.86
CA LEU A 152 2.31 -2.36 -9.65
C LEU A 152 0.96 -3.02 -9.38
N ASP A 153 0.85 -3.81 -8.30
CA ASP A 153 -0.41 -4.33 -7.76
C ASP A 153 -0.87 -3.46 -6.56
N GLN A 154 -1.67 -2.44 -6.87
CA GLN A 154 -2.18 -1.52 -5.85
C GLN A 154 -3.31 -2.10 -4.98
N THR A 155 -3.77 -3.32 -5.26
CA THR A 155 -4.90 -3.92 -4.53
C THR A 155 -4.43 -4.75 -3.34
N ARG A 156 -3.29 -5.42 -3.46
CA ARG A 156 -2.74 -6.24 -2.39
C ARG A 156 -2.09 -5.42 -1.28
N MET A 157 -2.22 -5.91 -0.05
CA MET A 157 -1.52 -5.31 1.10
C MET A 157 -0.03 -5.66 1.07
N VAL A 158 0.32 -6.91 0.78
CA VAL A 158 1.70 -7.40 0.69
C VAL A 158 1.91 -8.11 -0.64
N VAL A 159 3.01 -7.82 -1.32
CA VAL A 159 3.45 -8.44 -2.58
C VAL A 159 4.91 -8.87 -2.44
N GLY A 160 5.18 -10.15 -2.71
CA GLY A 160 6.53 -10.70 -2.81
C GLY A 160 6.88 -11.02 -4.26
N SER A 161 8.07 -10.64 -4.72
CA SER A 161 8.63 -10.93 -6.05
C SER A 161 10.15 -10.90 -6.00
N ALA A 162 10.81 -11.92 -6.54
CA ALA A 162 12.27 -11.96 -6.74
C ALA A 162 13.12 -11.55 -5.51
N GLY A 163 12.77 -12.01 -4.32
CA GLY A 163 13.49 -11.68 -3.08
C GLY A 163 13.16 -10.30 -2.49
N VAL A 164 12.27 -9.53 -3.13
CA VAL A 164 11.78 -8.26 -2.60
C VAL A 164 10.33 -8.42 -2.15
N THR A 165 10.02 -7.98 -0.93
CA THR A 165 8.65 -7.93 -0.39
C THR A 165 8.25 -6.48 -0.16
N THR A 166 7.13 -6.07 -0.74
CA THR A 166 6.60 -4.71 -0.55
C THR A 166 5.23 -4.73 0.09
N ALA A 167 4.90 -3.70 0.89
CA ALA A 167 3.59 -3.56 1.51
C ALA A 167 2.97 -2.19 1.22
N GLY A 168 1.64 -2.17 1.09
CA GLY A 168 0.86 -0.95 0.87
C GLY A 168 0.50 -0.24 2.18
N ALA A 169 0.10 1.02 2.06
CA ALA A 169 -0.40 1.87 3.13
C ALA A 169 0.60 2.17 4.28
N ALA A 170 0.32 3.25 5.03
CA ALA A 170 1.19 3.71 6.11
C ALA A 170 1.36 2.67 7.22
N PHE A 171 0.26 2.07 7.68
CA PHE A 171 0.29 0.99 8.68
C PHE A 171 0.52 -0.41 8.08
N GLY A 172 0.79 -0.51 6.79
CA GLY A 172 1.22 -1.76 6.14
C GLY A 172 2.58 -2.28 6.60
N HIS A 173 3.32 -1.49 7.42
CA HIS A 173 4.54 -1.95 8.08
C HIS A 173 4.27 -3.09 9.06
N VAL A 174 3.10 -3.11 9.71
CA VAL A 174 2.66 -4.22 10.57
C VAL A 174 2.44 -5.48 9.73
N ASP A 175 1.72 -5.36 8.59
CA ASP A 175 1.51 -6.49 7.67
C ASP A 175 2.83 -6.99 7.08
N LEU A 176 3.75 -6.07 6.74
CA LEU A 176 5.09 -6.41 6.28
C LEU A 176 5.86 -7.21 7.34
N ALA A 177 5.93 -6.71 8.57
CA ALA A 177 6.66 -7.35 9.66
C ALA A 177 6.03 -8.71 10.03
N LEU A 178 4.70 -8.81 10.09
CA LEU A 178 4.00 -10.09 10.26
C LEU A 178 4.28 -11.06 9.10
N SER A 179 4.42 -10.58 7.86
CA SER A 179 4.80 -11.41 6.72
C SER A 179 6.22 -11.96 6.84
N ILE A 180 7.15 -11.18 7.38
CA ILE A 180 8.52 -11.61 7.69
C ILE A 180 8.51 -12.72 8.75
N VAL A 181 7.74 -12.56 9.82
CA VAL A 181 7.58 -13.59 10.85
C VAL A 181 6.93 -14.85 10.27
N ARG A 182 5.86 -14.68 9.48
CA ARG A 182 5.10 -15.78 8.85
C ARG A 182 5.97 -16.62 7.91
N HIS A 183 6.88 -15.98 7.16
CA HIS A 183 7.80 -16.70 6.28
C HIS A 183 8.69 -17.70 7.03
N ARG A 184 9.02 -17.40 8.29
CA ARG A 184 9.81 -18.29 9.17
C ARG A 184 8.95 -19.24 9.99
N SER A 185 7.83 -18.76 10.51
CA SER A 185 6.90 -19.53 11.34
C SER A 185 5.48 -18.97 11.25
N PRO A 186 4.59 -19.62 10.47
CA PRO A 186 3.18 -19.23 10.41
C PRO A 186 2.50 -19.21 11.78
N ALA A 187 2.81 -20.22 12.63
CA ALA A 187 2.23 -20.32 13.97
C ALA A 187 2.65 -19.15 14.88
N LEU A 188 3.93 -18.73 14.79
CA LEU A 188 4.40 -17.56 15.55
C LEU A 188 3.74 -16.28 15.04
N ALA A 189 3.60 -16.11 13.72
CA ALA A 189 2.94 -14.93 13.16
C ALA A 189 1.48 -14.81 13.61
N GLU A 190 0.75 -15.92 13.69
CA GLU A 190 -0.62 -15.95 14.23
C GLU A 190 -0.64 -15.54 15.71
N LEU A 191 0.28 -16.09 16.53
CA LEU A 191 0.38 -15.76 17.95
C LEU A 191 0.68 -14.28 18.17
N VAL A 192 1.65 -13.72 17.43
CA VAL A 192 2.03 -12.30 17.48
C VAL A 192 0.87 -11.41 17.05
N ALA A 193 0.17 -11.75 15.97
CA ALA A 193 -0.98 -10.99 15.49
C ALA A 193 -2.10 -10.94 16.55
N ARG A 194 -2.39 -12.07 17.20
CA ARG A 194 -3.39 -12.15 18.31
C ARG A 194 -2.96 -11.32 19.51
N TYR A 195 -1.68 -11.37 19.88
CA TYR A 195 -1.17 -10.59 21.02
C TYR A 195 -1.22 -9.09 20.75
N LEU A 196 -0.86 -8.66 19.54
CA LEU A 196 -0.93 -7.25 19.13
C LEU A 196 -2.34 -6.79 18.76
N VAL A 197 -3.34 -7.70 18.78
CA VAL A 197 -4.74 -7.43 18.39
C VAL A 197 -4.82 -6.86 16.96
N VAL A 198 -4.10 -7.48 16.04
CA VAL A 198 -4.04 -7.09 14.64
C VAL A 198 -4.65 -8.17 13.76
N ASP A 199 -5.65 -7.79 12.97
CA ASP A 199 -6.25 -8.65 11.95
C ASP A 199 -5.40 -8.66 10.67
N GLU A 200 -5.39 -9.80 9.97
CA GLU A 200 -4.79 -9.90 8.65
C GLU A 200 -5.55 -9.06 7.62
N ARG A 201 -4.82 -8.24 6.87
CA ARG A 201 -5.36 -7.40 5.81
C ARG A 201 -4.82 -7.85 4.46
N PRO A 202 -5.52 -8.75 3.74
CA PRO A 202 -5.02 -9.29 2.47
C PRO A 202 -5.01 -8.24 1.35
N SER A 203 -5.82 -7.19 1.48
CA SER A 203 -6.02 -6.16 0.46
C SER A 203 -6.14 -4.77 1.06
N GLN A 204 -5.61 -3.76 0.34
CA GLN A 204 -5.86 -2.36 0.64
C GLN A 204 -7.06 -1.78 -0.13
N SER A 205 -7.71 -2.56 -1.00
CA SER A 205 -8.84 -2.11 -1.82
C SER A 205 -10.02 -1.59 -0.98
N ALA A 206 -10.24 -2.17 0.20
CA ALA A 206 -11.29 -1.72 1.11
C ALA A 206 -11.08 -0.29 1.65
N TYR A 207 -9.85 0.23 1.57
CA TYR A 207 -9.46 1.56 2.04
C TYR A 207 -9.25 2.56 0.90
N THR A 208 -9.35 2.10 -0.36
CA THR A 208 -9.15 2.95 -1.53
C THR A 208 -10.32 3.90 -1.70
N ILE A 209 -10.01 5.19 -1.82
CA ILE A 209 -10.98 6.24 -2.11
C ILE A 209 -10.84 6.57 -3.61
N ALA A 210 -11.79 6.11 -4.40
CA ALA A 210 -11.77 6.21 -5.86
C ALA A 210 -11.65 7.67 -6.34
N SER A 211 -12.34 8.60 -5.69
CA SER A 211 -12.30 10.03 -6.00
C SER A 211 -10.93 10.67 -5.75
N ALA A 212 -10.23 10.24 -4.69
CA ALA A 212 -8.88 10.76 -4.42
C ALA A 212 -7.87 10.38 -5.51
N LEU A 213 -8.03 9.19 -6.11
CA LEU A 213 -7.20 8.76 -7.23
C LEU A 213 -7.49 9.50 -8.53
N ALA A 214 -8.76 9.83 -8.77
CA ALA A 214 -9.20 10.51 -10.00
C ALA A 214 -8.55 11.90 -10.16
N GLY A 215 -8.29 12.59 -9.06
CA GLY A 215 -7.68 13.94 -9.07
C GLY A 215 -6.28 14.04 -9.68
N HIS A 216 -5.61 12.91 -9.92
CA HIS A 216 -4.28 12.87 -10.54
C HIS A 216 -4.28 13.04 -12.09
N ASP A 217 -5.44 13.02 -12.75
CA ASP A 217 -5.57 13.20 -14.20
C ASP A 217 -6.85 13.99 -14.50
N PRO A 218 -6.80 15.12 -15.21
CA PRO A 218 -7.97 15.96 -15.49
C PRO A 218 -9.10 15.22 -16.21
N THR A 219 -8.76 14.32 -17.14
CA THR A 219 -9.77 13.50 -17.86
C THR A 219 -10.46 12.52 -16.91
N VAL A 220 -9.71 11.92 -15.98
CA VAL A 220 -10.28 10.99 -15.00
C VAL A 220 -11.10 11.72 -13.96
N ALA A 221 -10.66 12.92 -13.52
CA ALA A 221 -11.42 13.77 -12.61
C ALA A 221 -12.76 14.23 -13.24
N ALA A 222 -12.73 14.64 -14.51
CA ALA A 222 -13.94 15.00 -15.24
C ALA A 222 -14.87 13.77 -15.41
N PHE A 223 -14.33 12.60 -15.70
CA PHE A 223 -15.09 11.36 -15.79
C PHE A 223 -15.72 10.97 -14.44
N GLU A 224 -14.96 11.06 -13.36
CA GLU A 224 -15.49 10.83 -12.01
C GLU A 224 -16.68 11.74 -11.70
N SER A 225 -16.54 13.04 -11.94
CA SER A 225 -17.62 14.04 -11.72
C SER A 225 -18.86 13.73 -12.59
N TRP A 226 -18.64 13.35 -13.85
CA TRP A 226 -19.70 12.93 -14.79
C TRP A 226 -20.46 11.72 -14.28
N VAL A 227 -19.74 10.68 -13.80
CA VAL A 227 -20.32 9.45 -13.23
C VAL A 227 -21.10 9.76 -11.95
N ARG A 228 -20.57 10.58 -11.03
CA ARG A 228 -21.23 10.90 -9.75
C ARG A 228 -22.55 11.59 -9.96
N ALA A 229 -22.65 12.46 -10.96
CA ALA A 229 -23.89 13.14 -11.31
C ALA A 229 -24.98 12.16 -11.84
N ARG A 230 -24.58 10.93 -12.26
CA ARG A 230 -25.43 9.95 -12.92
C ARG A 230 -25.39 8.56 -12.29
N LEU A 231 -24.99 8.42 -11.02
CA LEU A 231 -24.78 7.11 -10.37
C LEU A 231 -25.97 6.18 -10.43
N ALA A 232 -27.19 6.74 -10.38
CA ALA A 232 -28.44 5.96 -10.45
C ALA A 232 -28.80 5.51 -11.89
N GLU A 233 -28.15 6.07 -12.91
CA GLU A 233 -28.47 5.84 -14.31
C GLU A 233 -27.59 4.74 -14.92
N PRO A 234 -28.00 4.12 -16.04
CA PRO A 234 -27.10 3.30 -16.83
C PRO A 234 -25.91 4.12 -17.34
N ILE A 235 -24.69 3.74 -16.99
CA ILE A 235 -23.47 4.42 -17.44
C ILE A 235 -23.02 3.85 -18.77
N SER A 236 -22.97 4.70 -19.80
CA SER A 236 -22.46 4.41 -21.13
C SER A 236 -21.10 5.06 -21.33
N LEU A 237 -20.07 4.27 -21.61
CA LEU A 237 -18.72 4.81 -21.85
C LEU A 237 -18.65 5.68 -23.12
N PRO A 238 -19.30 5.31 -24.24
CA PRO A 238 -19.41 6.20 -25.40
C PRO A 238 -20.05 7.55 -25.07
N ALA A 239 -21.14 7.57 -24.29
CA ALA A 239 -21.80 8.80 -23.90
C ALA A 239 -20.89 9.67 -22.99
N ALA A 240 -20.21 9.05 -22.03
CA ALA A 240 -19.25 9.75 -21.19
C ALA A 240 -18.12 10.37 -22.02
N ALA A 241 -17.53 9.60 -22.94
CA ALA A 241 -16.47 10.11 -23.80
C ALA A 241 -16.92 11.27 -24.67
N HIS A 242 -18.13 11.18 -25.26
CA HIS A 242 -18.73 12.26 -26.04
C HIS A 242 -18.92 13.52 -25.21
N ASP A 243 -19.56 13.43 -24.05
CA ASP A 243 -19.83 14.58 -23.17
C ASP A 243 -18.55 15.24 -22.64
N LEU A 244 -17.48 14.45 -22.48
CA LEU A 244 -16.15 14.93 -22.04
C LEU A 244 -15.27 15.43 -23.20
N GLY A 245 -15.75 15.36 -24.46
CA GLY A 245 -14.99 15.81 -25.62
C GLY A 245 -13.73 14.99 -25.93
N VAL A 246 -13.71 13.71 -25.54
CA VAL A 246 -12.59 12.80 -25.79
C VAL A 246 -13.05 11.52 -26.51
N SER A 247 -12.11 10.78 -27.13
CA SER A 247 -12.43 9.46 -27.64
C SER A 247 -12.56 8.43 -26.51
N GLU A 248 -13.37 7.37 -26.71
CA GLU A 248 -13.45 6.25 -25.76
C GLU A 248 -12.07 5.65 -25.48
N ARG A 249 -11.22 5.50 -26.49
CA ARG A 249 -9.85 5.00 -26.36
C ARG A 249 -9.01 5.92 -25.46
N THR A 250 -9.17 7.23 -25.58
CA THR A 250 -8.49 8.22 -24.74
C THR A 250 -8.95 8.08 -23.30
N LEU A 251 -10.26 7.99 -23.06
CA LEU A 251 -10.83 7.82 -21.72
C LEU A 251 -10.37 6.50 -21.08
N GLN A 252 -10.47 5.38 -21.82
CA GLN A 252 -10.00 4.08 -21.33
C GLN A 252 -8.52 4.09 -20.96
N ARG A 253 -7.69 4.71 -21.81
CA ARG A 253 -6.24 4.84 -21.56
C ARG A 253 -5.94 5.70 -20.35
N ALA A 254 -6.62 6.85 -20.19
CA ALA A 254 -6.45 7.73 -19.02
C ALA A 254 -6.82 7.01 -17.72
N VAL A 255 -7.99 6.35 -17.68
CA VAL A 255 -8.43 5.59 -16.50
C VAL A 255 -7.44 4.46 -16.18
N ARG A 256 -7.03 3.67 -17.19
CA ARG A 256 -6.10 2.54 -16.97
C ARG A 256 -4.73 3.04 -16.50
N ARG A 257 -4.21 4.10 -17.09
CA ARG A 257 -2.91 4.69 -16.71
C ARG A 257 -2.94 5.24 -15.29
N THR A 258 -3.99 6.00 -14.95
CA THR A 258 -4.09 6.69 -13.65
C THR A 258 -4.52 5.75 -12.53
N LEU A 259 -5.57 4.95 -12.77
CA LEU A 259 -6.18 4.12 -11.73
C LEU A 259 -5.76 2.66 -11.77
N GLY A 260 -5.10 2.19 -12.85
CA GLY A 260 -4.72 0.79 -13.03
C GLY A 260 -5.90 -0.16 -13.23
N THR A 261 -7.09 0.38 -13.54
CA THR A 261 -8.33 -0.40 -13.67
C THR A 261 -9.10 -0.01 -14.94
N SER A 262 -10.18 -0.72 -15.24
CA SER A 262 -11.08 -0.35 -16.35
C SER A 262 -12.08 0.72 -15.93
N PRO A 263 -12.63 1.53 -16.88
CA PRO A 263 -13.70 2.49 -16.58
C PRO A 263 -14.92 1.84 -15.93
N VAL A 264 -15.31 0.65 -16.36
CA VAL A 264 -16.44 -0.09 -15.77
C VAL A 264 -16.18 -0.42 -14.30
N ARG A 265 -14.97 -0.91 -14.00
CA ARG A 265 -14.57 -1.21 -12.62
C ARG A 265 -14.55 0.06 -11.77
N PHE A 266 -14.04 1.17 -12.31
CA PHE A 266 -14.04 2.46 -11.62
C PHE A 266 -15.46 2.95 -11.31
N VAL A 267 -16.40 2.83 -12.24
CA VAL A 267 -17.83 3.15 -11.99
C VAL A 267 -18.39 2.27 -10.86
N GLN A 268 -18.08 0.97 -10.85
CA GLN A 268 -18.50 0.09 -9.76
C GLN A 268 -17.93 0.52 -8.42
N ASP A 269 -16.65 0.92 -8.38
CA ASP A 269 -15.99 1.38 -7.15
C ASP A 269 -16.65 2.66 -6.61
N LEU A 270 -16.99 3.64 -7.47
CA LEU A 270 -17.74 4.84 -7.09
C LEU A 270 -19.14 4.52 -6.54
N ARG A 271 -19.86 3.58 -7.16
CA ARG A 271 -21.16 3.11 -6.69
C ARG A 271 -21.08 2.43 -5.33
N VAL A 272 -20.06 1.58 -5.12
CA VAL A 272 -19.83 0.91 -3.84
C VAL A 272 -19.44 1.92 -2.76
N GLU A 273 -18.61 2.90 -3.07
CA GLU A 273 -18.24 3.99 -2.15
C GLU A 273 -19.49 4.75 -1.67
N GLN A 274 -20.34 5.16 -2.60
CA GLN A 274 -21.60 5.84 -2.29
C GLN A 274 -22.58 4.94 -1.51
N ALA A 275 -22.69 3.67 -1.86
CA ALA A 275 -23.54 2.72 -1.15
C ALA A 275 -23.06 2.49 0.30
N ALA A 276 -21.76 2.34 0.50
CA ALA A 276 -21.18 2.22 1.83
C ALA A 276 -21.37 3.49 2.68
N HIS A 277 -21.30 4.67 2.05
CA HIS A 277 -21.62 5.93 2.71
C HIS A 277 -23.09 5.96 3.16
N LEU A 278 -24.03 5.65 2.27
CA LEU A 278 -25.46 5.62 2.59
C LEU A 278 -25.81 4.59 3.67
N LEU A 279 -25.15 3.42 3.67
CA LEU A 279 -25.33 2.41 4.72
C LEU A 279 -24.94 2.92 6.10
N ARG A 280 -23.87 3.71 6.20
CA ARG A 280 -23.40 4.28 7.49
C ARG A 280 -24.18 5.50 7.95
N THR A 281 -24.70 6.31 7.02
CA THR A 281 -25.26 7.62 7.32
C THR A 281 -26.78 7.69 7.26
N THR A 282 -27.44 6.60 6.81
CA THR A 282 -28.92 6.58 6.67
C THR A 282 -29.51 5.26 7.13
N GLY A 283 -30.80 5.28 7.48
CA GLY A 283 -31.61 4.07 7.77
C GLY A 283 -32.19 3.39 6.51
N LEU A 284 -31.78 3.74 5.31
CA LEU A 284 -32.34 3.20 4.07
C LEU A 284 -32.13 1.68 3.94
N SER A 285 -33.10 0.97 3.36
CA SER A 285 -32.95 -0.44 3.04
C SER A 285 -31.89 -0.66 1.95
N LEU A 286 -31.30 -1.86 1.90
CA LEU A 286 -30.33 -2.20 0.85
C LEU A 286 -30.93 -2.08 -0.55
N GLU A 287 -32.22 -2.41 -0.70
CA GLU A 287 -32.96 -2.26 -1.96
C GLU A 287 -33.05 -0.79 -2.40
N SER A 288 -33.34 0.11 -1.44
CA SER A 288 -33.39 1.54 -1.71
C SER A 288 -32.03 2.10 -2.08
N ILE A 289 -30.99 1.65 -1.38
CA ILE A 289 -29.60 2.05 -1.68
C ILE A 289 -29.17 1.53 -3.05
N ALA A 290 -29.48 0.26 -3.38
CA ALA A 290 -29.14 -0.32 -4.68
C ALA A 290 -29.70 0.53 -5.83
N ARG A 291 -30.99 0.89 -5.79
CA ARG A 291 -31.59 1.78 -6.79
C ARG A 291 -30.93 3.15 -6.87
N LYS A 292 -30.58 3.75 -5.72
CA LYS A 292 -29.92 5.07 -5.68
C LYS A 292 -28.51 5.06 -6.28
N VAL A 293 -27.84 3.90 -6.30
CA VAL A 293 -26.51 3.76 -6.89
C VAL A 293 -26.52 2.98 -8.20
N GLY A 294 -27.68 2.81 -8.84
CA GLY A 294 -27.82 2.27 -10.20
C GLY A 294 -27.73 0.75 -10.31
N TYR A 295 -28.15 0.02 -9.28
CA TYR A 295 -28.37 -1.43 -9.34
C TYR A 295 -29.84 -1.79 -9.20
N GLU A 296 -30.34 -2.60 -10.11
CA GLU A 296 -31.72 -3.12 -10.07
C GLU A 296 -31.88 -4.16 -8.96
N HIS A 297 -30.84 -5.00 -8.78
CA HIS A 297 -30.86 -6.10 -7.84
C HIS A 297 -29.95 -5.84 -6.63
N PRO A 298 -30.50 -5.84 -5.40
CA PRO A 298 -29.70 -5.64 -4.18
C PRO A 298 -28.66 -6.75 -3.96
N GLY A 299 -28.86 -7.93 -4.54
CA GLY A 299 -27.89 -9.03 -4.51
C GLY A 299 -26.55 -8.65 -5.12
N THR A 300 -26.57 -8.03 -6.30
CA THR A 300 -25.35 -7.57 -7.00
C THR A 300 -24.58 -6.54 -6.14
N LEU A 301 -25.30 -5.59 -5.55
CA LEU A 301 -24.67 -4.62 -4.65
C LEU A 301 -24.08 -5.28 -3.41
N ARG A 302 -24.76 -6.28 -2.84
CA ARG A 302 -24.27 -7.03 -1.66
C ARG A 302 -22.96 -7.77 -1.97
N GLU A 303 -22.87 -8.42 -3.12
CA GLU A 303 -21.65 -9.11 -3.55
C GLU A 303 -20.50 -8.13 -3.77
N LEU A 304 -20.74 -7.01 -4.46
CA LEU A 304 -19.73 -5.98 -4.69
C LEU A 304 -19.26 -5.34 -3.39
N LEU A 305 -20.14 -5.01 -2.46
CA LEU A 305 -19.79 -4.50 -1.14
C LEU A 305 -18.88 -5.50 -0.40
N ARG A 306 -19.24 -6.79 -0.38
CA ARG A 306 -18.43 -7.83 0.26
C ARG A 306 -17.07 -7.98 -0.42
N ASP A 307 -17.03 -8.02 -1.75
CA ASP A 307 -15.78 -8.14 -2.53
C ASP A 307 -14.83 -6.95 -2.28
N ARG A 308 -15.37 -5.73 -2.18
CA ARG A 308 -14.59 -4.52 -1.99
C ARG A 308 -14.20 -4.24 -0.55
N THR A 309 -15.08 -4.52 0.41
CA THR A 309 -14.85 -4.16 1.81
C THR A 309 -14.36 -5.33 2.67
N GLY A 310 -14.47 -6.55 2.16
CA GLY A 310 -14.18 -7.77 2.93
C GLY A 310 -15.19 -8.02 4.06
N LYS A 311 -16.24 -7.19 4.18
CA LYS A 311 -17.21 -7.22 5.29
C LYS A 311 -18.62 -7.50 4.81
N PRO A 312 -19.45 -8.21 5.60
CA PRO A 312 -20.87 -8.36 5.32
C PRO A 312 -21.59 -7.01 5.46
N VAL A 313 -22.66 -6.81 4.68
CA VAL A 313 -23.43 -5.54 4.67
C VAL A 313 -23.91 -5.13 6.07
N ALA A 314 -24.27 -6.11 6.92
CA ALA A 314 -24.73 -5.82 8.27
C ALA A 314 -23.68 -5.10 9.12
N SER A 315 -22.40 -5.41 8.95
CA SER A 315 -21.29 -4.78 9.69
C SER A 315 -20.84 -3.44 9.09
N LEU A 316 -21.41 -3.01 7.97
CA LEU A 316 -21.20 -1.68 7.38
C LEU A 316 -22.20 -0.65 7.85
N ARG A 317 -23.27 -1.06 8.56
CA ARG A 317 -24.21 -0.18 9.26
C ARG A 317 -23.60 0.17 10.62
N GLY A 318 -23.51 1.44 10.93
CA GLY A 318 -23.13 1.92 12.25
C GLY A 318 -24.19 1.60 13.31
#